data_32dafcb47cf35c465a73e6ee35cc8397
#
_entry.id   32dafcb47cf35c465a73e6ee35cc8397
#
_cell.length_a   1.000
_cell.length_b   1.000
_cell.length_c   1.000
_cell.angle_alpha   90.00
_cell.angle_beta   90.00
_cell.angle_gamma   90.00
#
_symmetry.space_group_name_H-M   'P 1'
#
loop_
_entity.id
_entity.type
_entity.pdbx_description
1 polymer ?
#
loop_
_entity_poly.entity_id
_entity_poly.type
_entity_poly.pdbx_seq_one_letter_code
_entity_poly.pdbx_strand_id
1 'polypeptide(L)'
;MTEYELDKIKKSFVRSNAKCPVEVACQLTVIKYYNGKETDIHTLTEWCKINGKLTLAGMKQGAIYSGMKAEICLQNIHQLTQRKLPIILFTLNDFNVPGYVVCYGIHESRFIIWEPEFGLMQYWADEMKTLWIKGIALTLFPLSLIHI
;
A
#
# COMPACT_ATOMS: atom_id res chain seq x y z
N MET A 1 -6.62 17.76 -1.13
CA MET A 1 -5.38 17.38 -0.43
C MET A 1 -4.51 18.61 -0.28
N THR A 2 -4.03 18.89 0.90
CA THR A 2 -3.18 20.05 1.20
C THR A 2 -1.72 19.78 0.88
N GLU A 3 -0.89 20.84 0.80
CA GLU A 3 0.56 20.67 0.64
C GLU A 3 1.19 19.90 1.82
N TYR A 4 0.66 20.13 3.02
CA TYR A 4 1.11 19.40 4.21
C TYR A 4 0.86 17.90 4.08
N GLU A 5 -0.32 17.51 3.59
CA GLU A 5 -0.66 16.12 3.34
C GLU A 5 0.22 15.50 2.27
N LEU A 6 0.50 16.23 1.18
CA LEU A 6 1.40 15.78 0.12
C LEU A 6 2.82 15.58 0.64
N ASP A 7 3.33 16.49 1.46
CA ASP A 7 4.65 16.37 2.07
C ASP A 7 4.74 15.14 2.97
N LYS A 8 3.71 14.90 3.78
CA LYS A 8 3.63 13.72 4.64
C LYS A 8 3.67 12.45 3.81
N ILE A 9 2.91 12.40 2.71
CA ILE A 9 2.90 11.28 1.78
C ILE A 9 4.30 11.05 1.21
N LYS A 10 4.93 12.09 0.68
CA LYS A 10 6.25 11.97 0.04
C LYS A 10 7.35 11.51 1.00
N LYS A 11 7.24 11.87 2.28
CA LYS A 11 8.20 11.44 3.31
C LYS A 11 8.03 9.98 3.72
N SER A 12 6.92 9.34 3.35
CA SER A 12 6.63 7.94 3.69
C SER A 12 7.17 6.94 2.69
N PHE A 13 7.59 7.36 1.50
CA PHE A 13 7.92 6.46 0.40
C PHE A 13 9.12 5.56 0.71
N VAL A 14 8.93 4.26 0.50
CA VAL A 14 9.97 3.25 0.57
C VAL A 14 10.04 2.56 -0.79
N ARG A 15 11.21 2.58 -1.42
CA ARG A 15 11.42 1.95 -2.73
C ARG A 15 11.68 0.47 -2.58
N SER A 16 11.23 -0.29 -3.58
CA SER A 16 11.63 -1.68 -3.71
C SER A 16 13.01 -1.79 -4.35
N ASN A 17 13.71 -2.86 -4.03
CA ASN A 17 15.02 -3.19 -4.60
C ASN A 17 15.28 -4.68 -4.39
N ALA A 18 16.51 -5.14 -4.72
CA ALA A 18 16.86 -6.55 -4.60
C ALA A 18 16.70 -7.12 -3.17
N LYS A 19 16.78 -6.26 -2.14
CA LYS A 19 16.64 -6.67 -0.73
C LYS A 19 15.27 -6.33 -0.12
N CYS A 20 14.48 -5.53 -0.80
CA CYS A 20 13.18 -5.08 -0.32
C CYS A 20 12.12 -5.34 -1.40
N PRO A 21 11.41 -6.46 -1.34
CA PRO A 21 10.35 -6.78 -2.29
C PRO A 21 9.25 -5.71 -2.32
N VAL A 22 8.53 -5.62 -3.42
CA VAL A 22 7.41 -4.66 -3.59
C VAL A 22 6.39 -4.81 -2.46
N GLU A 23 6.04 -6.03 -2.09
CA GLU A 23 5.09 -6.33 -1.01
C GLU A 23 5.53 -5.70 0.31
N VAL A 24 6.81 -5.80 0.63
CA VAL A 24 7.39 -5.25 1.87
C VAL A 24 7.53 -3.73 1.77
N ALA A 25 7.95 -3.23 0.62
CA ALA A 25 8.10 -1.78 0.40
C ALA A 25 6.76 -1.06 0.57
N CYS A 26 5.66 -1.62 0.05
CA CYS A 26 4.32 -1.06 0.24
C CYS A 26 3.95 -1.00 1.72
N GLN A 27 4.19 -2.07 2.47
CA GLN A 27 3.87 -2.11 3.91
C GLN A 27 4.70 -1.11 4.70
N LEU A 28 6.00 -1.05 4.45
CA LEU A 28 6.88 -0.09 5.12
C LEU A 28 6.47 1.35 4.81
N THR A 29 6.03 1.62 3.58
CA THR A 29 5.52 2.93 3.19
C THR A 29 4.31 3.32 4.03
N VAL A 30 3.35 2.41 4.21
CA VAL A 30 2.15 2.68 5.03
C VAL A 30 2.53 2.84 6.50
N ILE A 31 3.39 1.97 7.03
CA ILE A 31 3.84 2.05 8.43
C ILE A 31 4.53 3.40 8.68
N LYS A 32 5.39 3.81 7.78
CA LYS A 32 6.11 5.10 7.87
C LYS A 32 5.16 6.29 7.79
N TYR A 33 4.13 6.21 6.95
CA TYR A 33 3.10 7.25 6.87
C TYR A 33 2.45 7.51 8.23
N TYR A 34 2.23 6.47 9.01
CA TYR A 34 1.63 6.57 10.35
C TYR A 34 2.65 6.80 11.46
N ASN A 35 3.91 7.02 11.14
CA ASN A 35 5.02 7.09 12.12
C ASN A 35 5.09 5.86 13.01
N GLY A 36 4.72 4.70 12.44
CA GLY A 36 4.77 3.43 13.15
C GLY A 36 6.20 2.98 13.42
N LYS A 37 6.34 2.00 14.30
CA LYS A 37 7.64 1.41 14.60
C LYS A 37 8.17 0.69 13.37
N GLU A 38 9.34 1.09 12.89
CA GLU A 38 9.98 0.43 11.76
C GLU A 38 10.38 -1.00 12.12
N THR A 39 10.03 -1.92 11.24
CA THR A 39 10.47 -3.30 11.31
C THR A 39 11.60 -3.50 10.30
N ASP A 40 12.61 -4.27 10.67
CA ASP A 40 13.69 -4.64 9.78
C ASP A 40 13.13 -5.29 8.51
N ILE A 41 13.70 -4.91 7.35
CA ILE A 41 13.23 -5.41 6.04
C ILE A 41 13.26 -6.94 5.97
N HIS A 42 14.35 -7.55 6.40
CA HIS A 42 14.49 -9.01 6.37
C HIS A 42 13.44 -9.68 7.25
N THR A 43 13.24 -9.17 8.46
CA THR A 43 12.25 -9.70 9.40
C THR A 43 10.83 -9.59 8.83
N LEU A 44 10.47 -8.41 8.31
CA LEU A 44 9.14 -8.22 7.72
C LEU A 44 8.95 -9.11 6.49
N THR A 45 9.96 -9.26 5.66
CA THR A 45 9.92 -10.13 4.49
C THR A 45 9.58 -11.56 4.91
N GLU A 46 10.26 -12.08 5.94
CA GLU A 46 9.99 -13.43 6.43
C GLU A 46 8.58 -13.55 7.02
N TRP A 47 8.12 -12.54 7.76
CA TRP A 47 6.77 -12.52 8.30
C TRP A 47 5.67 -12.49 7.24
N CYS A 48 5.96 -11.95 6.06
CA CYS A 48 5.01 -11.87 4.95
C CYS A 48 4.95 -13.14 4.10
N LYS A 49 5.77 -14.15 4.40
CA LYS A 49 5.78 -15.39 3.65
C LYS A 49 4.83 -16.43 4.26
N ILE A 50 4.11 -17.12 3.38
CA ILE A 50 3.34 -18.31 3.71
C ILE A 50 3.87 -19.43 2.81
N ASN A 51 4.35 -20.51 3.40
CA ASN A 51 4.98 -21.63 2.68
C ASN A 51 6.14 -21.14 1.79
N GLY A 52 6.93 -20.21 2.29
CA GLY A 52 8.10 -19.66 1.60
C GLY A 52 7.80 -18.65 0.50
N LYS A 53 6.54 -18.25 0.31
CA LYS A 53 6.13 -17.34 -0.76
C LYS A 53 5.47 -16.08 -0.21
N LEU A 54 5.80 -14.95 -0.84
CA LEU A 54 5.11 -13.68 -0.58
C LEU A 54 3.74 -13.72 -1.24
N THR A 55 2.70 -13.49 -0.44
CA THR A 55 1.30 -13.50 -0.88
C THR A 55 0.55 -12.37 -0.21
N LEU A 56 -0.65 -12.05 -0.72
CA LEU A 56 -1.52 -11.06 -0.08
C LEU A 56 -1.88 -11.47 1.35
N ALA A 57 -2.21 -12.75 1.57
CA ALA A 57 -2.47 -13.28 2.91
C ALA A 57 -1.23 -13.17 3.81
N GLY A 58 -0.05 -13.42 3.26
CA GLY A 58 1.22 -13.24 3.97
C GLY A 58 1.48 -11.79 4.33
N MET A 59 1.18 -10.86 3.43
CA MET A 59 1.29 -9.43 3.71
C MET A 59 0.41 -9.03 4.91
N LYS A 60 -0.82 -9.52 4.96
CA LYS A 60 -1.70 -9.30 6.11
C LYS A 60 -1.07 -9.84 7.40
N GLN A 61 -0.54 -11.06 7.37
CA GLN A 61 0.14 -11.69 8.49
C GLN A 61 1.32 -10.84 8.97
N GLY A 62 2.18 -10.41 8.04
CA GLY A 62 3.33 -9.59 8.35
C GLY A 62 2.96 -8.24 8.98
N ALA A 63 1.89 -7.62 8.48
CA ALA A 63 1.38 -6.37 9.05
C ALA A 63 0.91 -6.56 10.49
N ILE A 64 0.19 -7.65 10.77
CA ILE A 64 -0.27 -7.97 12.13
C ILE A 64 0.92 -8.22 13.06
N TYR A 65 1.92 -8.97 12.60
CA TYR A 65 3.14 -9.20 13.38
C TYR A 65 3.92 -7.91 13.64
N SER A 66 3.79 -6.93 12.76
CA SER A 66 4.39 -5.59 12.93
C SER A 66 3.63 -4.70 13.92
N GLY A 67 2.53 -5.18 14.48
CA GLY A 67 1.72 -4.40 15.43
C GLY A 67 0.65 -3.54 14.78
N MET A 68 0.31 -3.80 13.51
CA MET A 68 -0.76 -3.11 12.80
C MET A 68 -2.01 -3.96 12.78
N LYS A 69 -3.17 -3.33 12.65
CA LYS A 69 -4.38 -4.02 12.23
C LYS A 69 -4.37 -4.09 10.71
N ALA A 70 -4.68 -5.23 10.14
CA ALA A 70 -4.68 -5.41 8.69
C ALA A 70 -5.89 -6.23 8.24
N GLU A 71 -6.50 -5.83 7.13
CA GLU A 71 -7.65 -6.51 6.54
C GLU A 71 -7.56 -6.51 5.02
N ILE A 72 -7.79 -7.68 4.43
CA ILE A 72 -7.98 -7.80 2.99
C ILE A 72 -9.44 -7.45 2.71
N CYS A 73 -9.69 -6.56 1.77
CA CYS A 73 -11.04 -6.08 1.46
C CYS A 73 -11.24 -5.86 -0.04
N LEU A 74 -12.50 -5.67 -0.41
CA LEU A 74 -12.86 -5.25 -1.75
C LEU A 74 -13.31 -3.79 -1.71
N GLN A 75 -12.81 -3.00 -2.65
CA GLN A 75 -13.15 -1.59 -2.79
C GLN A 75 -13.54 -1.33 -4.25
N ASN A 76 -14.18 -0.21 -4.50
CA ASN A 76 -14.42 0.27 -5.85
C ASN A 76 -13.81 1.67 -6.04
N ILE A 77 -13.83 2.17 -7.26
CA ILE A 77 -13.26 3.49 -7.59
C ILE A 77 -13.92 4.60 -6.74
N HIS A 78 -15.23 4.56 -6.60
CA HIS A 78 -15.94 5.57 -5.81
C HIS A 78 -15.45 5.59 -4.36
N GLN A 79 -15.29 4.41 -3.75
CA GLN A 79 -14.77 4.31 -2.38
C GLN A 79 -13.34 4.86 -2.27
N LEU A 80 -12.49 4.63 -3.27
CA LEU A 80 -11.14 5.20 -3.29
C LEU A 80 -11.17 6.74 -3.36
N THR A 81 -12.15 7.35 -4.03
CA THR A 81 -12.25 8.81 -4.09
C THR A 81 -12.55 9.42 -2.73
N GLN A 82 -13.15 8.67 -1.82
CA GLN A 82 -13.50 9.10 -0.48
C GLN A 82 -12.38 8.85 0.54
N ARG A 83 -11.34 8.13 0.14
CA ARG A 83 -10.26 7.81 1.07
C ARG A 83 -9.35 9.01 1.31
N LYS A 84 -8.91 9.11 2.56
CA LYS A 84 -7.91 10.10 3.00
C LYS A 84 -6.68 9.41 3.61
N LEU A 85 -6.71 8.09 3.75
CA LEU A 85 -5.65 7.27 4.35
C LEU A 85 -5.11 6.30 3.32
N PRO A 86 -3.83 5.94 3.40
CA PRO A 86 -3.24 5.03 2.41
C PRO A 86 -3.87 3.64 2.46
N ILE A 87 -3.94 3.02 1.29
CA ILE A 87 -4.40 1.65 1.11
C ILE A 87 -3.53 0.97 0.07
N ILE A 88 -3.21 -0.30 0.28
CA ILE A 88 -2.43 -1.08 -0.67
C ILE A 88 -3.40 -1.75 -1.64
N LEU A 89 -3.16 -1.56 -2.94
CA LEU A 89 -3.97 -2.13 -4.01
C LEU A 89 -3.22 -3.25 -4.69
N PHE A 90 -3.93 -4.33 -5.01
CA PHE A 90 -3.41 -5.43 -5.80
C PHE A 90 -3.62 -5.11 -7.28
N THR A 91 -2.53 -5.13 -8.06
CA THR A 91 -2.53 -4.64 -9.45
C THR A 91 -2.01 -5.70 -10.42
N LEU A 92 -2.38 -5.52 -11.71
CA LEU A 92 -1.73 -6.20 -12.83
C LEU A 92 -1.16 -5.14 -13.75
N ASN A 93 0.09 -5.33 -14.19
CA ASN A 93 0.66 -4.46 -15.21
C ASN A 93 0.24 -4.92 -16.62
N ASP A 94 0.71 -4.21 -17.66
CA ASP A 94 0.38 -4.52 -19.07
C ASP A 94 0.85 -5.91 -19.51
N PHE A 95 1.77 -6.51 -18.78
CA PHE A 95 2.30 -7.86 -19.05
C PHE A 95 1.64 -8.92 -18.18
N ASN A 96 0.51 -8.60 -17.51
CA ASN A 96 -0.19 -9.49 -16.58
C ASN A 96 0.68 -9.94 -15.38
N VAL A 97 1.64 -9.14 -15.00
CA VAL A 97 2.46 -9.41 -13.82
C VAL A 97 1.78 -8.81 -12.59
N PRO A 98 1.45 -9.62 -11.56
CA PRO A 98 0.88 -9.13 -10.32
C PRO A 98 1.84 -8.19 -9.59
N GLY A 99 1.29 -7.16 -8.95
CA GLY A 99 2.06 -6.22 -8.16
C GLY A 99 1.21 -5.55 -7.10
N TYR A 100 1.82 -4.60 -6.41
CA TYR A 100 1.16 -3.84 -5.35
C TYR A 100 1.58 -2.39 -5.44
N VAL A 101 0.64 -1.51 -5.15
CA VAL A 101 0.90 -0.07 -5.09
C VAL A 101 0.20 0.49 -3.85
N VAL A 102 0.61 1.68 -3.42
CA VAL A 102 -0.06 2.40 -2.33
C VAL A 102 -0.86 3.55 -2.91
N CYS A 103 -2.15 3.58 -2.62
CA CYS A 103 -3.07 4.64 -3.04
C CYS A 103 -3.37 5.56 -1.85
N TYR A 104 -3.21 6.87 -2.05
CA TYR A 104 -3.44 7.88 -1.02
C TYR A 104 -4.74 8.69 -1.24
N GLY A 105 -5.54 8.29 -2.22
CA GLY A 105 -6.76 9.02 -2.58
C GLY A 105 -6.54 9.97 -3.74
N ILE A 106 -7.37 11.00 -3.83
CA ILE A 106 -7.41 11.92 -4.97
C ILE A 106 -6.80 13.27 -4.62
N HIS A 107 -6.04 13.82 -5.57
CA HIS A 107 -5.59 15.19 -5.58
C HIS A 107 -5.70 15.73 -7.01
N GLU A 108 -6.41 16.85 -7.18
CA GLU A 108 -6.62 17.48 -8.50
C GLU A 108 -7.17 16.49 -9.53
N SER A 109 -8.21 15.74 -9.15
CA SER A 109 -8.94 14.78 -9.99
C SER A 109 -8.18 13.50 -10.36
N ARG A 110 -6.97 13.33 -9.87
CA ARG A 110 -6.16 12.12 -10.15
C ARG A 110 -5.81 11.40 -8.86
N PHE A 111 -5.72 10.08 -8.93
CA PHE A 111 -5.28 9.26 -7.81
C PHE A 111 -3.78 9.40 -7.62
N ILE A 112 -3.37 9.62 -6.39
CA ILE A 112 -1.94 9.67 -6.00
C ILE A 112 -1.52 8.24 -5.66
N ILE A 113 -0.62 7.69 -6.45
CA ILE A 113 -0.19 6.29 -6.38
C ILE A 113 1.32 6.23 -6.19
N TRP A 114 1.76 5.52 -5.16
CA TRP A 114 3.16 5.16 -5.00
C TRP A 114 3.40 3.76 -5.56
N GLU A 115 4.20 3.66 -6.59
CA GLU A 115 4.69 2.40 -7.14
C GLU A 115 6.13 2.21 -6.67
N PRO A 116 6.39 1.29 -5.73
CA PRO A 116 7.72 1.19 -5.12
C PRO A 116 8.86 0.93 -6.10
N GLU A 117 8.57 0.33 -7.25
CA GLU A 117 9.54 0.06 -8.29
C GLU A 117 9.80 1.27 -9.18
N PHE A 118 8.77 2.05 -9.50
CA PHE A 118 8.85 3.10 -10.51
C PHE A 118 8.77 4.53 -9.96
N GLY A 119 8.08 4.73 -8.83
CA GLY A 119 7.98 6.04 -8.22
C GLY A 119 6.54 6.54 -8.07
N LEU A 120 6.42 7.85 -7.86
CA LEU A 120 5.14 8.51 -7.65
C LEU A 120 4.42 8.68 -8.99
N MET A 121 3.19 8.20 -9.04
CA MET A 121 2.33 8.27 -10.22
C MET A 121 1.02 8.99 -9.90
N GLN A 122 0.41 9.56 -10.94
CA GLN A 122 -0.91 10.17 -10.85
C GLN A 122 -1.79 9.56 -11.93
N TYR A 123 -2.86 8.89 -11.53
CA TYR A 123 -3.72 8.17 -12.45
C TYR A 123 -5.14 8.71 -12.46
N TRP A 124 -5.71 8.80 -13.68
CA TRP A 124 -7.14 9.03 -13.84
C TRP A 124 -7.92 7.77 -13.44
N ALA A 125 -9.22 7.94 -13.12
CA ALA A 125 -10.07 6.81 -12.73
C ALA A 125 -10.10 5.69 -13.77
N ASP A 126 -10.09 6.03 -15.06
CA ASP A 126 -10.10 5.04 -16.13
C ASP A 126 -8.80 4.22 -16.18
N GLU A 127 -7.67 4.86 -15.90
CA GLU A 127 -6.39 4.16 -15.81
C GLU A 127 -6.38 3.21 -14.60
N MET A 128 -6.96 3.63 -13.48
CA MET A 128 -7.08 2.79 -12.29
C MET A 128 -7.89 1.53 -12.56
N LYS A 129 -8.96 1.62 -13.36
CA LYS A 129 -9.80 0.47 -13.69
C LYS A 129 -9.05 -0.60 -14.47
N THR A 130 -8.07 -0.22 -15.28
CA THR A 130 -7.25 -1.18 -16.05
C THR A 130 -6.12 -1.78 -15.21
N LEU A 131 -5.65 -1.07 -14.20
CA LEU A 131 -4.51 -1.46 -13.37
C LEU A 131 -4.93 -2.31 -12.16
N TRP A 132 -6.04 -1.96 -11.54
CA TRP A 132 -6.47 -2.53 -10.25
C TRP A 132 -7.29 -3.80 -10.45
N ILE A 133 -6.85 -4.92 -9.82
CA ILE A 133 -7.50 -6.22 -9.99
C ILE A 133 -8.72 -6.34 -9.07
N LYS A 134 -9.91 -6.40 -9.68
CA LYS A 134 -11.17 -6.78 -9.01
C LYS A 134 -11.44 -6.04 -7.69
N GLY A 135 -10.85 -4.87 -7.51
CA GLY A 135 -11.03 -4.11 -6.28
C GLY A 135 -10.34 -4.69 -5.06
N ILE A 136 -9.40 -5.62 -5.23
CA ILE A 136 -8.69 -6.26 -4.12
C ILE A 136 -7.72 -5.27 -3.49
N ALA A 137 -7.81 -5.12 -2.17
CA ALA A 137 -7.00 -4.18 -1.41
C ALA A 137 -6.64 -4.73 -0.03
N LEU A 138 -5.60 -4.15 0.55
CA LEU A 138 -5.15 -4.43 1.92
C LEU A 138 -5.10 -3.12 2.68
N THR A 139 -5.86 -3.02 3.76
CA THR A 139 -5.81 -1.88 4.68
C THR A 139 -4.90 -2.21 5.85
N LEU A 140 -4.07 -1.23 6.25
CA LEU A 140 -3.24 -1.30 7.44
C LEU A 140 -3.53 -0.07 8.29
N PHE A 141 -3.75 -0.28 9.59
CA PHE A 141 -3.97 0.81 10.54
C PHE A 141 -3.13 0.60 11.79
N PRO A 142 -2.60 1.68 12.40
CA PRO A 142 -2.05 1.58 13.75
C PRO A 142 -3.15 1.16 14.72
N LEU A 143 -2.82 0.33 15.69
CA LEU A 143 -3.79 -0.09 16.71
C LEU A 143 -4.39 1.09 17.47
N SER A 144 -3.64 2.17 17.63
CA SER A 144 -4.11 3.40 18.29
C SER A 144 -5.31 4.06 17.60
N LEU A 145 -5.52 3.86 16.31
CA LEU A 145 -6.67 4.41 15.57
C LEU A 145 -7.97 3.64 15.82
N ILE A 146 -7.88 2.43 16.36
CA ILE A 146 -9.05 1.58 16.59
C ILE A 146 -9.84 2.03 17.81
N HIS A 147 -9.21 2.75 18.73
CA HIS A 147 -9.80 3.17 19.99
C HIS A 147 -10.39 4.59 19.93
N ILE A 148 -10.38 5.17 18.76
CA ILE A 148 -11.02 6.46 18.52
C ILE A 148 -12.50 6.25 18.11
#